data_879ecc227563035b9b24341c19084acb
#
_entry.id   879ecc227563035b9b24341c19084acb
#
_cell.length_a   1.000
_cell.length_b   1.000
_cell.length_c   1.000
_cell.angle_alpha   90.00
_cell.angle_beta   90.00
_cell.angle_gamma   90.00
#
_symmetry.space_group_name_H-M   'P 1'
#
loop_
_entity.id
_entity.type
_entity.pdbx_description
1 polymer ?
#
loop_
_entity_poly.entity_id
_entity_poly.type
_entity_poly.pdbx_seq_one_letter_code
_entity_poly.pdbx_strand_id
1 'polypeptide(L)'
;MEDADPVQRTLEGSKKDDKITIIQFNRKDIENPVYFDSLEELLQDISRNDLKCEEKTRFIYSGNNEFPYDAREQWTDSCNLLALKEGVVLGYDRNDKTVEAFKENGFSVIGAHDLLKKLDADEIKTDDMKDTLILMPSAELSRARGGFHCMSMPLLREELE
;
A
#
# COMPACT_ATOMS: atom_id res chain seq x y z
N MET A 1 -6.40 3.44 -38.45
CA MET A 1 -6.30 3.24 -36.99
C MET A 1 -4.84 3.49 -36.64
N GLU A 2 -4.52 4.71 -36.21
CA GLU A 2 -3.17 5.08 -35.82
C GLU A 2 -2.83 4.35 -34.52
N ASP A 3 -1.78 3.53 -34.58
CA ASP A 3 -1.23 2.89 -33.38
C ASP A 3 -0.67 3.99 -32.49
N ALA A 4 -1.27 4.16 -31.32
CA ALA A 4 -0.76 5.09 -30.31
C ALA A 4 0.66 4.71 -29.91
N ASP A 5 1.54 5.73 -29.80
CA ASP A 5 2.94 5.59 -29.41
C ASP A 5 3.05 4.76 -28.11
N PRO A 6 3.92 3.74 -28.07
CA PRO A 6 4.16 2.94 -26.86
C PRO A 6 4.49 3.77 -25.62
N VAL A 7 5.17 4.92 -25.79
CA VAL A 7 5.49 5.86 -24.70
C VAL A 7 4.22 6.50 -24.13
N GLN A 8 3.27 6.85 -25.01
CA GLN A 8 2.01 7.45 -24.57
C GLN A 8 1.13 6.43 -23.79
N ARG A 9 1.14 5.16 -24.19
CA ARG A 9 0.48 4.09 -23.42
C ARG A 9 1.09 3.90 -22.02
N THR A 10 2.39 4.05 -21.90
CA THR A 10 3.10 3.94 -20.60
C THR A 10 2.81 5.15 -19.71
N LEU A 11 2.60 6.34 -20.29
CA LEU A 11 2.32 7.58 -19.57
C LEU A 11 0.83 7.75 -19.18
N GLU A 12 -0.07 7.22 -19.99
CA GLU A 12 -1.52 7.34 -19.75
C GLU A 12 -2.08 6.31 -18.76
N GLY A 13 -1.25 5.39 -18.26
CA GLY A 13 -1.70 4.20 -17.54
C GLY A 13 -2.49 3.27 -18.47
N SER A 14 -2.61 2.01 -18.16
CA SER A 14 -3.44 1.11 -18.96
C SER A 14 -4.89 1.59 -18.90
N LYS A 15 -5.45 1.98 -20.05
CA LYS A 15 -6.87 2.32 -20.15
C LYS A 15 -7.68 1.15 -19.61
N LYS A 16 -8.65 1.45 -18.78
CA LYS A 16 -9.61 0.57 -18.08
C LYS A 16 -10.42 -0.43 -18.95
N ASP A 17 -10.10 -0.59 -20.22
CA ASP A 17 -10.90 -1.39 -21.15
C ASP A 17 -10.39 -2.83 -21.37
N ASP A 18 -9.19 -3.17 -20.92
CA ASP A 18 -8.76 -4.57 -20.91
C ASP A 18 -9.31 -5.23 -19.63
N LYS A 19 -10.41 -5.96 -19.75
CA LYS A 19 -10.95 -6.80 -18.69
C LYS A 19 -9.86 -7.81 -18.29
N ILE A 20 -9.16 -7.52 -17.20
CA ILE A 20 -8.23 -8.46 -16.61
C ILE A 20 -9.08 -9.46 -15.83
N THR A 21 -9.09 -10.71 -16.26
CA THR A 21 -9.68 -11.79 -15.48
C THR A 21 -8.61 -12.37 -14.57
N ILE A 22 -8.87 -12.37 -13.27
CA ILE A 22 -7.98 -12.95 -12.27
C ILE A 22 -8.49 -14.33 -11.90
N ILE A 23 -7.59 -15.31 -11.88
CA ILE A 23 -7.94 -16.69 -11.62
C ILE A 23 -7.22 -17.15 -10.36
N GLN A 24 -7.97 -17.58 -9.37
CA GLN A 24 -7.46 -18.18 -8.14
C GLN A 24 -7.51 -19.71 -8.23
N PHE A 25 -6.39 -20.37 -8.00
CA PHE A 25 -6.31 -21.83 -7.91
C PHE A 25 -6.10 -22.26 -6.48
N ASN A 26 -6.97 -23.14 -6.00
CA ASN A 26 -6.74 -23.82 -4.71
C ASN A 26 -5.84 -25.03 -4.92
N ARG A 27 -4.77 -25.18 -4.12
CA ARG A 27 -3.86 -26.34 -4.20
C ARG A 27 -4.55 -27.69 -4.00
N LYS A 28 -5.64 -27.70 -3.25
CA LYS A 28 -6.41 -28.93 -2.95
C LYS A 28 -7.48 -29.22 -4.00
N ASP A 29 -7.81 -28.24 -4.84
CA ASP A 29 -8.85 -28.33 -5.86
C ASP A 29 -8.48 -27.46 -7.06
N ILE A 30 -7.53 -27.94 -7.86
CA ILE A 30 -7.00 -27.21 -9.03
C ILE A 30 -8.01 -27.22 -10.19
N GLU A 31 -8.91 -28.20 -10.22
CA GLU A 31 -9.86 -28.37 -11.32
C GLU A 31 -11.01 -27.36 -11.26
N ASN A 32 -11.24 -26.74 -10.10
CA ASN A 32 -12.30 -25.75 -9.90
C ASN A 32 -11.73 -24.37 -9.55
N PRO A 33 -11.15 -23.64 -10.50
CA PRO A 33 -10.65 -22.29 -10.25
C PRO A 33 -11.78 -21.29 -10.02
N VAL A 34 -11.52 -20.28 -9.19
CA VAL A 34 -12.42 -19.15 -8.97
C VAL A 34 -11.96 -17.98 -9.82
N TYR A 35 -12.91 -17.27 -10.44
CA TYR A 35 -12.65 -16.14 -11.34
C TYR A 35 -13.11 -14.84 -10.70
N PHE A 36 -12.31 -13.79 -10.84
CA PHE A 36 -12.60 -12.45 -10.34
C PHE A 36 -12.42 -11.42 -11.48
N ASP A 37 -13.26 -10.40 -11.47
CA ASP A 37 -13.21 -9.32 -12.47
C ASP A 37 -12.13 -8.26 -12.14
N SER A 38 -11.61 -8.24 -10.91
CA SER A 38 -10.57 -7.30 -10.48
C SER A 38 -9.69 -7.89 -9.36
N LEU A 39 -8.48 -7.31 -9.19
CA LEU A 39 -7.59 -7.66 -8.08
C LEU A 39 -8.20 -7.27 -6.73
N GLU A 40 -8.90 -6.15 -6.68
CA GLU A 40 -9.58 -5.67 -5.49
C GLU A 40 -10.64 -6.67 -5.02
N GLU A 41 -11.39 -7.25 -5.96
CA GLU A 41 -12.40 -8.27 -5.66
C GLU A 41 -11.76 -9.54 -5.06
N LEU A 42 -10.68 -10.04 -5.69
CA LEU A 42 -9.91 -11.16 -5.15
C LEU A 42 -9.40 -10.87 -3.73
N LEU A 43 -8.79 -9.69 -3.52
CA LEU A 43 -8.22 -9.33 -2.22
C LEU A 43 -9.30 -9.16 -1.14
N GLN A 44 -10.48 -8.65 -1.50
CA GLN A 44 -11.64 -8.60 -0.58
C GLN A 44 -12.13 -9.98 -0.22
N ASP A 45 -12.19 -10.89 -1.20
CA ASP A 45 -12.60 -12.27 -0.98
C ASP A 45 -11.64 -13.00 -0.02
N ILE A 46 -10.32 -12.90 -0.27
CA ILE A 46 -9.27 -13.46 0.60
C ILE A 46 -9.39 -12.88 2.02
N SER A 47 -9.52 -11.55 2.14
CA SER A 47 -9.63 -10.89 3.43
C SER A 47 -10.81 -11.43 4.23
N ARG A 48 -11.97 -11.55 3.59
CA ARG A 48 -13.21 -12.00 4.25
C ARG A 48 -13.24 -13.51 4.51
N ASN A 49 -12.88 -14.31 3.50
CA ASN A 49 -13.13 -15.75 3.51
C ASN A 49 -11.95 -16.54 4.06
N ASP A 50 -10.72 -16.15 3.76
CA ASP A 50 -9.51 -16.85 4.20
C ASP A 50 -8.98 -16.27 5.53
N LEU A 51 -8.84 -14.94 5.63
CA LEU A 51 -8.31 -14.28 6.82
C LEU A 51 -9.37 -13.97 7.88
N LYS A 52 -10.66 -14.17 7.58
CA LYS A 52 -11.78 -13.92 8.50
C LYS A 52 -11.84 -12.49 9.05
N CYS A 53 -11.35 -11.51 8.27
CA CYS A 53 -11.44 -10.12 8.65
C CYS A 53 -12.88 -9.62 8.56
N GLU A 54 -13.39 -9.07 9.65
CA GLU A 54 -14.74 -8.50 9.71
C GLU A 54 -14.77 -7.10 9.09
N GLU A 55 -13.65 -6.38 9.13
CA GLU A 55 -13.53 -5.02 8.61
C GLU A 55 -13.46 -4.99 7.08
N LYS A 56 -13.94 -3.89 6.51
CA LYS A 56 -13.87 -3.66 5.06
C LYS A 56 -12.43 -3.41 4.63
N THR A 57 -11.96 -4.14 3.62
CA THR A 57 -10.68 -3.89 2.97
C THR A 57 -10.66 -2.49 2.36
N ARG A 58 -9.65 -1.70 2.70
CA ARG A 58 -9.41 -0.36 2.14
C ARG A 58 -8.26 -0.42 1.14
N PHE A 59 -8.47 0.13 -0.04
CA PHE A 59 -7.44 0.21 -1.08
C PHE A 59 -6.90 1.64 -1.14
N ILE A 60 -5.59 1.77 -1.00
CA ILE A 60 -4.88 3.05 -1.07
C ILE A 60 -3.94 2.97 -2.26
N TYR A 61 -4.20 3.81 -3.26
CA TYR A 61 -3.48 3.79 -4.52
C TYR A 61 -2.28 4.74 -4.50
N SER A 62 -1.18 4.31 -5.15
CA SER A 62 -0.04 5.16 -5.42
C SER A 62 -0.47 6.42 -6.16
N GLY A 63 0.04 7.58 -5.71
CA GLY A 63 -0.28 8.86 -6.34
C GLY A 63 -1.77 9.20 -6.37
N ASN A 64 -2.56 8.61 -5.46
CA ASN A 64 -4.03 8.75 -5.40
C ASN A 64 -4.73 8.38 -6.72
N ASN A 65 -4.13 7.49 -7.51
CA ASN A 65 -4.59 7.12 -8.85
C ASN A 65 -4.76 8.33 -9.80
N GLU A 66 -3.97 9.40 -9.59
CA GLU A 66 -3.97 10.61 -10.40
C GLU A 66 -2.72 10.66 -11.30
N PHE A 67 -2.92 10.76 -12.63
CA PHE A 67 -1.81 10.98 -13.56
C PHE A 67 -1.24 12.41 -13.41
N PRO A 68 0.10 12.58 -13.40
CA PRO A 68 1.18 11.60 -13.54
C PRO A 68 1.71 11.07 -12.19
N TYR A 69 1.04 11.34 -11.09
CA TYR A 69 1.51 11.04 -9.74
C TYR A 69 1.48 9.55 -9.44
N ASP A 70 0.51 8.82 -9.98
CA ASP A 70 0.41 7.36 -9.90
C ASP A 70 1.71 6.67 -10.32
N ALA A 71 2.21 6.98 -11.52
CA ALA A 71 3.47 6.45 -12.03
C ALA A 71 4.68 7.03 -11.27
N ARG A 72 4.71 8.35 -11.01
CA ARG A 72 5.83 9.02 -10.34
C ARG A 72 6.05 8.47 -8.93
N GLU A 73 4.98 8.36 -8.16
CA GLU A 73 5.09 7.94 -6.76
C GLU A 73 5.26 6.44 -6.61
N GLN A 74 4.80 5.64 -7.57
CA GLN A 74 5.17 4.24 -7.67
C GLN A 74 6.70 4.09 -7.84
N TRP A 75 7.34 4.93 -8.66
CA TRP A 75 8.79 4.95 -8.82
C TRP A 75 9.54 5.37 -7.56
N THR A 76 8.92 6.11 -6.66
CA THR A 76 9.48 6.52 -5.37
C THR A 76 9.00 5.66 -4.20
N ASP A 77 8.61 4.41 -4.49
CA ASP A 77 8.28 3.38 -3.51
C ASP A 77 7.12 3.75 -2.55
N SER A 78 6.09 4.46 -3.05
CA SER A 78 4.94 4.88 -2.25
C SER A 78 4.15 3.75 -1.62
N CYS A 79 4.14 2.57 -2.25
CA CYS A 79 3.45 1.37 -1.76
C CYS A 79 4.40 0.37 -1.06
N ASN A 80 5.70 0.67 -0.98
CA ASN A 80 6.68 -0.15 -0.27
C ASN A 80 6.78 0.26 1.20
N LEU A 81 5.67 0.10 1.90
CA LEU A 81 5.47 0.50 3.28
C LEU A 81 5.89 -0.61 4.24
N LEU A 82 6.33 -0.25 5.43
CA LEU A 82 6.55 -1.18 6.52
C LEU A 82 5.38 -1.10 7.52
N ALA A 83 4.63 -2.17 7.67
CA ALA A 83 3.65 -2.29 8.73
C ALA A 83 4.35 -2.53 10.07
N LEU A 84 4.11 -1.66 11.04
CA LEU A 84 4.59 -1.79 12.42
C LEU A 84 3.62 -2.60 13.27
N LYS A 85 2.35 -2.39 13.05
CA LYS A 85 1.23 -3.17 13.57
C LYS A 85 0.00 -2.94 12.68
N GLU A 86 -1.10 -3.58 12.99
CA GLU A 86 -2.36 -3.37 12.30
C GLU A 86 -2.74 -1.86 12.25
N GLY A 87 -3.00 -1.38 11.04
CA GLY A 87 -3.36 0.02 10.80
C GLY A 87 -2.25 1.05 11.04
N VAL A 88 -1.00 0.66 11.35
CA VAL A 88 0.11 1.61 11.56
C VAL A 88 1.27 1.28 10.61
N VAL A 89 1.56 2.19 9.70
CA VAL A 89 2.54 1.97 8.63
C VAL A 89 3.55 3.11 8.54
N LEU A 90 4.77 2.76 8.12
CA LEU A 90 5.85 3.69 7.79
C LEU A 90 5.91 3.91 6.29
N GLY A 91 6.00 5.18 5.87
CA GLY A 91 6.15 5.58 4.48
C GLY A 91 7.05 6.79 4.31
N TYR A 92 7.37 7.12 3.04
CA TYR A 92 8.17 8.28 2.71
C TYR A 92 7.35 9.56 2.62
N ASP A 93 7.93 10.67 3.10
CA ASP A 93 7.30 12.00 3.12
C ASP A 93 7.17 12.67 1.74
N ARG A 94 7.89 12.18 0.72
CA ARG A 94 7.90 12.78 -0.63
C ARG A 94 6.75 12.34 -1.55
N ASN A 95 5.93 11.39 -1.13
CA ASN A 95 4.83 10.84 -1.91
C ASN A 95 3.51 11.54 -1.55
N ASP A 96 3.43 12.83 -1.87
CA ASP A 96 2.38 13.73 -1.40
C ASP A 96 0.97 13.24 -1.74
N LYS A 97 0.77 12.75 -2.97
CA LYS A 97 -0.54 12.28 -3.43
C LYS A 97 -0.95 10.95 -2.79
N THR A 98 0.02 10.06 -2.55
CA THR A 98 -0.25 8.84 -1.78
C THR A 98 -0.60 9.20 -0.32
N VAL A 99 0.05 10.21 0.27
CA VAL A 99 -0.30 10.72 1.61
C VAL A 99 -1.72 11.29 1.62
N GLU A 100 -2.15 12.00 0.57
CA GLU A 100 -3.54 12.46 0.42
C GLU A 100 -4.50 11.26 0.39
N ALA A 101 -4.21 10.23 -0.40
CA ALA A 101 -5.00 9.01 -0.46
C ALA A 101 -5.16 8.32 0.91
N PHE A 102 -4.10 8.30 1.73
CA PHE A 102 -4.19 7.80 3.10
C PHE A 102 -5.15 8.61 3.96
N LYS A 103 -5.06 9.95 3.90
CA LYS A 103 -5.95 10.85 4.65
C LYS A 103 -7.42 10.68 4.24
N GLU A 104 -7.68 10.56 2.94
CA GLU A 104 -9.03 10.33 2.41
C GLU A 104 -9.61 8.98 2.84
N ASN A 105 -8.74 7.99 3.11
CA ASN A 105 -9.13 6.70 3.66
C ASN A 105 -9.14 6.67 5.21
N GLY A 106 -9.09 7.83 5.87
CA GLY A 106 -9.28 7.97 7.31
C GLY A 106 -8.01 7.77 8.14
N PHE A 107 -6.82 7.73 7.52
CA PHE A 107 -5.57 7.64 8.27
C PHE A 107 -5.14 9.00 8.82
N SER A 108 -4.68 9.00 10.05
CA SER A 108 -3.92 10.11 10.63
C SER A 108 -2.49 10.08 10.07
N VAL A 109 -1.93 11.26 9.81
CA VAL A 109 -0.56 11.38 9.27
C VAL A 109 0.31 12.15 10.24
N ILE A 110 1.45 11.59 10.60
CA ILE A 110 2.40 12.20 11.52
C ILE A 110 3.85 11.99 11.04
N GLY A 111 4.68 13.02 11.14
CA GLY A 111 6.11 12.89 10.90
C GLY A 111 6.78 12.06 12.02
N ALA A 112 7.77 11.23 11.67
CA ALA A 112 8.44 10.36 12.63
C ALA A 112 9.08 11.15 13.77
N HIS A 113 9.68 12.30 13.49
CA HIS A 113 10.30 13.16 14.50
C HIS A 113 9.28 13.71 15.50
N ASP A 114 8.10 14.12 15.03
CA ASP A 114 7.06 14.64 15.89
C ASP A 114 6.39 13.51 16.71
N LEU A 115 6.27 12.32 16.10
CA LEU A 115 5.82 11.14 16.83
C LEU A 115 6.76 10.80 17.98
N LEU A 116 8.08 10.78 17.75
CA LEU A 116 9.06 10.51 18.81
C LEU A 116 8.96 11.52 19.96
N LYS A 117 8.84 12.83 19.67
CA LYS A 117 8.64 13.85 20.71
C LYS A 117 7.40 13.61 21.55
N LYS A 118 6.29 13.22 20.90
CA LYS A 118 5.03 12.95 21.60
C LYS A 118 5.08 11.68 22.45
N LEU A 119 5.83 10.66 21.99
CA LEU A 119 6.07 9.46 22.77
C LEU A 119 6.96 9.76 23.99
N ASP A 120 8.03 10.54 23.82
CA ASP A 120 8.93 10.94 24.90
C ASP A 120 8.21 11.83 25.95
N ALA A 121 7.19 12.58 25.53
CA ALA A 121 6.37 13.41 26.42
C ALA A 121 5.16 12.67 27.03
N ASP A 122 5.02 11.36 26.79
CA ASP A 122 3.86 10.55 27.19
C ASP A 122 2.50 11.10 26.69
N GLU A 123 2.51 11.88 25.61
CA GLU A 123 1.28 12.43 25.00
C GLU A 123 0.54 11.37 24.16
N ILE A 124 1.25 10.39 23.63
CA ILE A 124 0.74 9.30 22.81
C ILE A 124 1.35 7.99 23.30
N LYS A 125 0.55 6.93 23.33
CA LYS A 125 1.03 5.57 23.56
C LYS A 125 0.97 4.77 22.26
N THR A 126 1.95 3.90 22.07
CA THR A 126 2.03 3.02 20.89
C THR A 126 0.79 2.15 20.73
N ASP A 127 0.21 1.68 21.85
CA ASP A 127 -0.94 0.80 21.87
C ASP A 127 -2.23 1.50 21.39
N ASP A 128 -2.33 2.80 21.61
CA ASP A 128 -3.49 3.62 21.22
C ASP A 128 -3.45 4.04 19.74
N MET A 129 -2.33 3.86 19.06
CA MET A 129 -2.18 4.25 17.66
C MET A 129 -2.98 3.30 16.75
N LYS A 130 -3.85 3.90 15.92
CA LYS A 130 -4.65 3.21 14.90
C LYS A 130 -4.69 4.05 13.64
N ASP A 131 -4.88 3.41 12.50
CA ASP A 131 -5.01 4.07 11.20
C ASP A 131 -4.04 5.25 11.04
N THR A 132 -2.73 4.96 11.17
CA THR A 132 -1.71 5.99 11.21
C THR A 132 -0.63 5.74 10.17
N LEU A 133 -0.39 6.73 9.32
CA LEU A 133 0.78 6.79 8.43
C LEU A 133 1.87 7.63 9.08
N ILE A 134 3.00 7.02 9.37
CA ILE A 134 4.18 7.68 9.91
C ILE A 134 5.10 8.04 8.74
N LEU A 135 5.38 9.33 8.58
CA LEU A 135 6.22 9.83 7.50
C LEU A 135 7.68 9.96 7.94
N MET A 136 8.55 9.35 7.15
CA MET A 136 9.99 9.46 7.31
C MET A 136 10.59 10.29 6.19
N PRO A 137 11.61 11.12 6.49
CA PRO A 137 12.37 11.83 5.44
C PRO A 137 13.00 10.83 4.49
N SER A 138 12.70 10.96 3.20
CA SER A 138 13.19 10.03 2.19
C SER A 138 14.45 10.50 1.48
N ALA A 139 14.57 11.81 1.27
CA ALA A 139 15.70 12.43 0.55
C ALA A 139 16.27 11.54 -0.57
N GLU A 140 17.46 10.99 -0.36
CA GLU A 140 18.15 10.15 -1.33
C GLU A 140 17.75 8.66 -1.29
N LEU A 141 17.15 8.18 -0.19
CA LEU A 141 16.85 6.76 -0.02
C LEU A 141 15.90 6.26 -1.12
N SER A 142 14.82 6.98 -1.37
CA SER A 142 13.85 6.61 -2.40
C SER A 142 14.41 6.68 -3.83
N ARG A 143 15.46 7.47 -4.07
CA ARG A 143 16.14 7.54 -5.37
C ARG A 143 16.98 6.32 -5.66
N ALA A 144 17.56 5.72 -4.62
CA ALA A 144 18.32 4.49 -4.73
C ALA A 144 17.44 3.25 -4.92
N ARG A 145 16.11 3.41 -4.86
CA ARG A 145 15.10 2.36 -4.83
C ARG A 145 15.12 1.56 -3.52
N GLY A 146 13.95 1.17 -3.12
CA GLY A 146 13.70 0.47 -1.87
C GLY A 146 12.96 1.33 -0.84
N GLY A 147 11.83 0.84 -0.38
CA GLY A 147 11.07 1.43 0.70
C GLY A 147 11.46 0.85 2.05
N PHE A 148 10.72 1.20 3.08
CA PHE A 148 11.01 0.75 4.44
C PHE A 148 10.90 -0.76 4.61
N HIS A 149 9.98 -1.39 3.90
CA HIS A 149 9.87 -2.86 3.94
C HIS A 149 11.15 -3.51 3.40
N CYS A 150 11.67 -3.05 2.25
CA CYS A 150 12.89 -3.60 1.63
C CYS A 150 14.14 -3.39 2.49
N MET A 151 14.19 -2.33 3.30
CA MET A 151 15.32 -2.00 4.16
C MET A 151 15.17 -2.56 5.57
N SER A 152 14.07 -3.24 5.88
CA SER A 152 13.83 -3.88 7.16
C SER A 152 14.24 -5.35 7.12
N MET A 153 14.72 -5.84 8.25
CA MET A 153 15.02 -7.26 8.44
C MET A 153 14.42 -7.71 9.78
N PRO A 154 13.50 -8.69 9.78
CA PRO A 154 12.99 -9.22 11.02
C PRO A 154 14.09 -10.02 11.75
N LEU A 155 14.36 -9.66 13.01
CA LEU A 155 15.34 -10.36 13.85
C LEU A 155 14.71 -11.53 14.61
N LEU A 156 13.44 -11.40 14.95
CA LEU A 156 12.67 -12.41 15.65
C LEU A 156 11.27 -12.50 15.03
N ARG A 157 10.77 -13.71 14.91
CA ARG A 157 9.38 -13.98 14.54
C ARG A 157 8.79 -14.93 15.55
N GLU A 158 7.59 -14.63 16.03
CA GLU A 158 6.82 -15.54 16.85
C GLU A 158 6.24 -16.64 15.97
N GLU A 159 6.08 -17.84 16.55
CA GLU A 159 5.34 -18.91 15.87
C GLU A 159 3.85 -18.52 15.82
N LEU A 160 3.24 -18.73 14.68
CA LEU A 160 1.78 -18.54 14.53
C LEU A 160 1.07 -19.71 15.22
N GLU A 161 0.22 -19.40 16.17
CA GLU A 161 -0.65 -20.37 16.83
C GLU A 161 -1.73 -20.95 15.87
#